data_ce33169772f5324f935a17ef16a5b023
#
_entry.id   ce33169772f5324f935a17ef16a5b023
#
_cell.length_a   1.000
_cell.length_b   1.000
_cell.length_c   1.000
_cell.angle_alpha   90.00
_cell.angle_beta   90.00
_cell.angle_gamma   90.00
#
_symmetry.space_group_name_H-M   'P 1'
#
loop_
_entity.id
_entity.type
_entity.pdbx_description
1 polymer ?
#
loop_
_entity_poly.entity_id
_entity_poly.type
_entity_poly.pdbx_seq_one_letter_code
_entity_poly.pdbx_strand_id
1 'polypeptide(L)'
;MKKVIDCLKENNPVIQKKLREVSVEEGMEIARELFEILSERKDGIGLAANQIGYDAAVAVVNVREPLILINPVIKEQWDEIDYYEGCLSYPKKGVHTKRYKNVVIHTEQEESDWYFSGTEISTEGKGTWEEQNKKQDQELRILESVCVQHEIDHLNGISCIDKAVDTTIRRTEKKWGRNEIVGITDGKDYKEIKYKKAKPLLDSGKWEIYIGGPIT
;
A
#
# COMPACT_ATOMS: atom_id res chain seq x y z
N MET A 1 -15.41 17.96 -6.94
CA MET A 1 -14.68 16.91 -6.25
C MET A 1 -13.23 16.91 -6.73
N LYS A 2 -12.28 16.90 -5.83
CA LYS A 2 -10.84 16.82 -6.16
C LYS A 2 -10.49 15.45 -6.76
N LYS A 3 -9.36 15.37 -7.44
CA LYS A 3 -8.86 14.12 -8.03
C LYS A 3 -7.55 13.73 -7.38
N VAL A 4 -7.29 12.43 -7.34
CA VAL A 4 -5.97 11.93 -6.90
C VAL A 4 -4.90 12.39 -7.88
N ILE A 5 -3.84 12.98 -7.34
CA ILE A 5 -2.67 13.46 -8.07
C ILE A 5 -1.92 12.26 -8.67
N ASP A 6 -1.70 12.28 -9.97
CA ASP A 6 -0.88 11.30 -10.68
C ASP A 6 0.57 11.80 -10.75
N CYS A 7 1.41 11.34 -9.83
CA CYS A 7 2.82 11.75 -9.72
C CYS A 7 3.69 11.31 -10.91
N LEU A 8 3.16 10.49 -11.83
CA LEU A 8 3.84 10.14 -13.07
C LEU A 8 3.61 11.21 -14.17
N LYS A 9 2.60 12.06 -14.00
CA LYS A 9 2.21 13.08 -14.97
C LYS A 9 2.47 14.50 -14.49
N GLU A 10 2.39 14.72 -13.18
CA GLU A 10 2.54 16.04 -12.60
C GLU A 10 3.41 16.01 -11.33
N ASN A 11 4.21 17.03 -11.14
CA ASN A 11 4.99 17.22 -9.93
C ASN A 11 4.25 18.22 -9.02
N ASN A 12 3.62 17.69 -7.98
CA ASN A 12 2.96 18.53 -6.98
C ASN A 12 3.78 18.51 -5.68
N PRO A 13 4.32 19.64 -5.24
CA PRO A 13 5.22 19.71 -4.09
C PRO A 13 4.57 19.25 -2.76
N VAL A 14 3.23 19.26 -2.66
CA VAL A 14 2.54 18.80 -1.45
C VAL A 14 2.72 17.31 -1.19
N ILE A 15 2.98 16.50 -2.22
CA ILE A 15 3.21 15.06 -2.10
C ILE A 15 4.51 14.73 -1.34
N GLN A 16 5.52 15.59 -1.48
CA GLN A 16 6.86 15.40 -0.89
C GLN A 16 7.08 16.26 0.36
N LYS A 17 6.01 16.79 0.92
CA LYS A 17 6.07 17.71 2.07
C LYS A 17 5.50 17.02 3.30
N LYS A 18 6.14 17.19 4.47
CA LYS A 18 5.49 16.91 5.74
C LYS A 18 4.32 17.86 5.90
N LEU A 19 3.14 17.30 6.13
CA LEU A 19 1.89 18.06 6.20
C LEU A 19 1.71 18.74 7.56
N ARG A 20 0.97 19.83 7.57
CA ARG A 20 0.64 20.54 8.81
C ARG A 20 -0.39 19.77 9.62
N GLU A 21 -0.29 19.88 10.92
CA GLU A 21 -1.34 19.42 11.84
C GLU A 21 -2.59 20.28 11.69
N VAL A 22 -3.75 19.69 11.93
CA VAL A 22 -5.07 20.33 11.83
C VAL A 22 -5.89 20.08 13.08
N SER A 23 -6.93 20.88 13.31
CA SER A 23 -7.91 20.58 14.34
C SER A 23 -8.71 19.32 13.97
N VAL A 24 -9.28 18.67 14.98
CA VAL A 24 -10.16 17.50 14.75
C VAL A 24 -11.33 17.87 13.82
N GLU A 25 -11.92 19.06 13.99
CA GLU A 25 -13.02 19.54 13.16
C GLU A 25 -12.62 19.67 11.68
N GLU A 26 -11.50 20.36 11.38
CA GLU A 26 -10.96 20.47 10.02
C GLU A 26 -10.60 19.08 9.46
N GLY A 27 -10.00 18.21 10.29
CA GLY A 27 -9.63 16.87 9.91
C GLY A 27 -10.83 16.02 9.50
N MET A 28 -11.93 16.10 10.23
CA MET A 28 -13.17 15.38 9.94
C MET A 28 -13.84 15.84 8.64
N GLU A 29 -13.75 17.13 8.30
CA GLU A 29 -14.26 17.65 7.03
C GLU A 29 -13.45 17.10 5.85
N ILE A 30 -12.12 17.13 5.95
CA ILE A 30 -11.23 16.58 4.92
C ILE A 30 -11.45 15.07 4.77
N ALA A 31 -11.57 14.34 5.88
CA ALA A 31 -11.78 12.89 5.87
C ALA A 31 -13.05 12.47 5.13
N ARG A 32 -14.13 13.25 5.21
CA ARG A 32 -15.35 12.99 4.43
C ARG A 32 -15.08 13.04 2.94
N GLU A 33 -14.38 14.10 2.46
CA GLU A 33 -14.02 14.21 1.04
C GLU A 33 -13.10 13.06 0.60
N LEU A 34 -12.14 12.65 1.45
CA LEU A 34 -11.28 11.50 1.17
C LEU A 34 -12.08 10.21 1.00
N PHE A 35 -13.03 9.94 1.89
CA PHE A 35 -13.90 8.75 1.76
C PHE A 35 -14.82 8.82 0.54
N GLU A 36 -15.36 9.97 0.18
CA GLU A 36 -16.15 10.15 -1.04
C GLU A 36 -15.32 9.75 -2.26
N ILE A 37 -14.09 10.27 -2.39
CA ILE A 37 -13.19 9.96 -3.48
C ILE A 37 -12.80 8.48 -3.47
N LEU A 38 -12.47 7.92 -2.30
CA LEU A 38 -12.09 6.52 -2.15
C LEU A 38 -13.23 5.58 -2.52
N SER A 39 -14.49 5.92 -2.16
CA SER A 39 -15.68 5.11 -2.46
C SER A 39 -15.98 4.99 -3.96
N GLU A 40 -15.61 5.98 -4.76
CA GLU A 40 -15.74 5.93 -6.22
C GLU A 40 -14.66 5.07 -6.89
N ARG A 41 -13.62 4.69 -6.15
CA ARG A 41 -12.51 3.89 -6.63
C ARG A 41 -12.65 2.43 -6.20
N LYS A 42 -12.40 1.54 -7.14
CA LYS A 42 -12.43 0.08 -6.86
C LYS A 42 -11.05 -0.48 -6.48
N ASP A 43 -10.01 0.35 -6.63
CA ASP A 43 -8.59 -0.04 -6.52
C ASP A 43 -7.88 0.59 -5.31
N GLY A 44 -8.59 1.34 -4.45
CA GLY A 44 -8.04 2.03 -3.30
C GLY A 44 -8.62 1.53 -1.98
N ILE A 45 -7.75 1.37 -0.98
CA ILE A 45 -8.11 1.01 0.40
C ILE A 45 -7.65 2.04 1.42
N GLY A 46 -6.89 3.05 0.99
CA GLY A 46 -6.45 4.17 1.77
C GLY A 46 -6.23 5.41 0.89
N LEU A 47 -6.27 6.58 1.51
CA LEU A 47 -6.05 7.86 0.82
C LEU A 47 -5.64 8.93 1.82
N ALA A 48 -4.52 9.62 1.53
CA ALA A 48 -4.02 10.74 2.31
C ALA A 48 -4.38 12.09 1.68
N ALA A 49 -4.48 13.12 2.50
CA ALA A 49 -4.92 14.47 2.09
C ALA A 49 -4.00 15.10 1.03
N ASN A 50 -2.68 14.87 1.10
CA ASN A 50 -1.75 15.39 0.09
C ASN A 50 -1.96 14.77 -1.29
N GLN A 51 -2.48 13.54 -1.38
CA GLN A 51 -2.79 12.90 -2.66
C GLN A 51 -3.93 13.59 -3.43
N ILE A 52 -4.69 14.45 -2.77
CA ILE A 52 -5.72 15.29 -3.38
C ILE A 52 -5.42 16.79 -3.25
N GLY A 53 -4.18 17.12 -2.86
CA GLY A 53 -3.65 18.49 -2.86
C GLY A 53 -3.90 19.30 -1.58
N TYR A 54 -4.31 18.68 -0.47
CA TYR A 54 -4.38 19.33 0.84
C TYR A 54 -3.04 19.28 1.57
N ASP A 55 -2.67 20.37 2.23
CA ASP A 55 -1.60 20.44 3.22
C ASP A 55 -2.20 20.25 4.61
N ALA A 56 -2.60 19.03 4.93
CA ALA A 56 -3.26 18.67 6.18
C ALA A 56 -2.89 17.22 6.57
N ALA A 57 -2.51 17.00 7.81
CA ALA A 57 -2.13 15.67 8.30
C ALA A 57 -3.36 14.79 8.57
N VAL A 58 -4.08 14.46 7.51
CA VAL A 58 -5.31 13.64 7.52
C VAL A 58 -5.22 12.54 6.49
N ALA A 59 -5.61 11.33 6.88
CA ALA A 59 -5.76 10.20 5.98
C ALA A 59 -6.96 9.33 6.35
N VAL A 60 -7.40 8.50 5.42
CA VAL A 60 -8.44 7.49 5.65
C VAL A 60 -7.96 6.12 5.21
N VAL A 61 -8.40 5.09 5.92
CA VAL A 61 -8.15 3.69 5.62
C VAL A 61 -9.48 2.94 5.64
N ASN A 62 -9.70 2.05 4.68
CA ASN A 62 -10.92 1.25 4.57
C ASN A 62 -10.57 -0.20 4.19
N VAL A 63 -10.02 -0.94 5.14
CA VAL A 63 -9.64 -2.35 4.98
C VAL A 63 -10.67 -3.25 5.66
N ARG A 64 -10.76 -3.22 6.98
CA ARG A 64 -11.72 -3.99 7.77
C ARG A 64 -12.91 -3.14 8.18
N GLU A 65 -12.61 -1.95 8.68
CA GLU A 65 -13.57 -0.91 9.03
C GLU A 65 -13.04 0.43 8.56
N PRO A 66 -13.91 1.42 8.27
CA PRO A 66 -13.48 2.77 7.93
C PRO A 66 -12.76 3.43 9.12
N LEU A 67 -11.54 3.87 8.91
CA LEU A 67 -10.72 4.57 9.90
C LEU A 67 -10.37 5.96 9.40
N ILE A 68 -10.39 6.93 10.30
CA ILE A 68 -9.95 8.30 10.07
C ILE A 68 -8.68 8.51 10.90
N LEU A 69 -7.63 9.05 10.28
CA LEU A 69 -6.36 9.35 10.92
C LEU A 69 -6.15 10.86 10.87
N ILE A 70 -6.24 11.53 12.03
CA ILE A 70 -5.99 12.97 12.17
C ILE A 70 -4.73 13.16 13.01
N ASN A 71 -3.71 13.83 12.45
CA ASN A 71 -2.41 14.04 13.06
C ASN A 71 -1.79 12.73 13.61
N PRO A 72 -1.83 11.61 12.87
CA PRO A 72 -1.40 10.33 13.40
C PRO A 72 0.10 10.28 13.62
N VAL A 73 0.50 9.65 14.74
CA VAL A 73 1.90 9.42 15.09
C VAL A 73 2.11 7.96 15.40
N ILE A 74 3.09 7.31 14.76
CA ILE A 74 3.51 5.96 15.11
C ILE A 74 4.27 6.04 16.44
N LYS A 75 3.79 5.32 17.45
CA LYS A 75 4.41 5.20 18.77
C LYS A 75 5.38 4.02 18.84
N GLU A 76 4.92 2.86 18.36
CA GLU A 76 5.67 1.62 18.37
C GLU A 76 5.40 0.82 17.10
N GLN A 77 6.38 0.02 16.68
CA GLN A 77 6.23 -0.91 15.55
C GLN A 77 7.21 -2.09 15.70
N TRP A 78 6.77 -3.31 15.35
CA TRP A 78 7.62 -4.51 15.42
C TRP A 78 7.14 -5.61 14.47
N ASP A 79 7.93 -6.68 14.33
CA ASP A 79 7.75 -7.77 13.37
C ASP A 79 7.81 -7.27 11.91
N GLU A 80 9.02 -6.87 11.50
CA GLU A 80 9.28 -6.41 10.12
C GLU A 80 8.97 -7.49 9.09
N ILE A 81 8.33 -7.09 8.00
CA ILE A 81 8.02 -7.92 6.84
C ILE A 81 8.39 -7.22 5.53
N ASP A 82 8.72 -8.01 4.51
CA ASP A 82 8.69 -7.55 3.12
C ASP A 82 7.25 -7.54 2.63
N TYR A 83 6.79 -6.40 2.13
CA TYR A 83 5.44 -6.25 1.62
C TYR A 83 5.45 -5.61 0.23
N TYR A 84 4.61 -6.14 -0.66
CA TYR A 84 4.40 -5.56 -1.98
C TYR A 84 3.21 -4.62 -1.93
N GLU A 85 3.41 -3.36 -2.28
CA GLU A 85 2.38 -2.34 -2.24
C GLU A 85 2.37 -1.47 -3.49
N GLY A 86 1.20 -0.93 -3.79
CA GLY A 86 0.99 0.10 -4.80
C GLY A 86 0.50 1.39 -4.14
N CYS A 87 0.43 2.46 -4.93
CA CYS A 87 -0.06 3.74 -4.49
C CYS A 87 -0.94 4.37 -5.56
N LEU A 88 -2.09 4.94 -5.17
CA LEU A 88 -3.02 5.61 -6.09
C LEU A 88 -2.37 6.79 -6.82
N SER A 89 -1.37 7.44 -6.21
CA SER A 89 -0.61 8.52 -6.83
C SER A 89 0.50 8.05 -7.79
N TYR A 90 0.78 6.75 -7.81
CA TYR A 90 1.73 6.11 -8.74
C TYR A 90 1.07 4.96 -9.49
N PRO A 91 0.07 5.24 -10.35
CA PRO A 91 -0.74 4.22 -11.00
C PRO A 91 0.13 3.24 -11.80
N LYS A 92 -0.21 1.95 -11.71
CA LYS A 92 0.50 0.84 -12.36
C LYS A 92 1.95 0.62 -11.87
N LYS A 93 2.36 1.27 -10.79
CA LYS A 93 3.63 0.98 -10.11
C LYS A 93 3.36 0.30 -8.79
N GLY A 94 4.07 -0.79 -8.56
CA GLY A 94 4.13 -1.44 -7.26
C GLY A 94 5.58 -1.72 -6.90
N VAL A 95 5.88 -1.68 -5.62
CA VAL A 95 7.22 -1.84 -5.07
C VAL A 95 7.21 -2.73 -3.85
N HIS A 96 8.34 -3.38 -3.57
CA HIS A 96 8.55 -4.02 -2.29
C HIS A 96 9.11 -3.01 -1.29
N THR A 97 8.54 -3.00 -0.10
CA THR A 97 8.96 -2.14 1.00
C THR A 97 9.13 -2.96 2.28
N LYS A 98 9.81 -2.38 3.26
CA LYS A 98 9.83 -2.90 4.63
C LYS A 98 8.67 -2.28 5.40
N ARG A 99 7.82 -3.14 5.96
CA ARG A 99 6.67 -2.78 6.79
C ARG A 99 6.68 -3.58 8.07
N TYR A 100 5.80 -3.26 8.99
CA TYR A 100 5.66 -3.96 10.26
C TYR A 100 4.27 -4.59 10.38
N LYS A 101 4.22 -5.82 10.88
CA LYS A 101 2.94 -6.49 11.14
C LYS A 101 2.15 -5.79 12.23
N ASN A 102 2.87 -5.25 13.21
CA ASN A 102 2.28 -4.67 14.40
C ASN A 102 2.68 -3.20 14.53
N VAL A 103 1.70 -2.34 14.75
CA VAL A 103 1.89 -0.89 14.86
C VAL A 103 0.96 -0.33 15.93
N VAL A 104 1.49 0.52 16.79
CA VAL A 104 0.72 1.35 17.72
C VAL A 104 0.78 2.78 17.22
N ILE A 105 -0.38 3.40 17.05
CA ILE A 105 -0.48 4.81 16.64
C ILE A 105 -1.30 5.59 17.63
N HIS A 106 -0.99 6.87 17.75
CA HIS A 106 -1.84 7.86 18.38
C HIS A 106 -2.47 8.73 17.32
N THR A 107 -3.71 9.18 17.54
CA THR A 107 -4.44 10.10 16.67
C THR A 107 -5.07 11.20 17.51
N GLU A 108 -5.21 12.41 16.95
CA GLU A 108 -5.70 13.58 17.69
C GLU A 108 -7.18 13.46 18.12
N GLN A 109 -7.98 12.65 17.39
CA GLN A 109 -9.42 12.51 17.69
C GLN A 109 -9.73 11.53 18.82
N GLU A 110 -8.75 10.77 19.32
CA GLU A 110 -8.94 9.75 20.35
C GLU A 110 -7.90 9.91 21.45
N GLU A 111 -8.31 9.73 22.71
CA GLU A 111 -7.39 9.77 23.85
C GLU A 111 -6.52 8.51 23.95
N SER A 112 -7.05 7.35 23.50
CA SER A 112 -6.36 6.08 23.55
C SER A 112 -5.58 5.79 22.27
N ASP A 113 -4.43 5.15 22.41
CA ASP A 113 -3.66 4.68 21.26
C ASP A 113 -4.37 3.50 20.57
N TRP A 114 -4.25 3.44 19.25
CA TRP A 114 -4.80 2.37 18.44
C TRP A 114 -3.73 1.33 18.16
N TYR A 115 -4.15 0.07 18.26
CA TYR A 115 -3.29 -1.09 18.09
C TYR A 115 -3.70 -1.91 16.86
N PHE A 116 -2.82 -2.00 15.88
CA PHE A 116 -2.96 -2.83 14.68
C PHE A 116 -2.03 -4.02 14.80
N SER A 117 -2.57 -5.23 14.78
CA SER A 117 -1.79 -6.46 14.93
C SER A 117 -2.07 -7.45 13.82
N GLY A 118 -1.05 -7.77 13.03
CA GLY A 118 -1.03 -8.88 12.10
C GLY A 118 -0.37 -10.15 12.66
N THR A 119 -0.19 -10.22 13.99
CA THR A 119 0.40 -11.42 14.63
C THR A 119 -0.52 -12.63 14.45
N GLU A 120 0.07 -13.80 14.26
CA GLU A 120 -0.67 -15.06 14.11
C GLU A 120 -1.55 -15.34 15.31
N ILE A 121 -2.84 -15.55 15.04
CA ILE A 121 -3.75 -16.14 16.02
C ILE A 121 -3.43 -17.63 16.02
N SER A 122 -2.82 -18.13 17.09
CA SER A 122 -2.45 -19.55 17.21
C SER A 122 -3.66 -20.42 16.92
N THR A 123 -3.55 -21.32 15.95
CA THR A 123 -4.56 -22.30 15.61
C THR A 123 -4.01 -23.68 15.86
N GLU A 124 -4.48 -24.33 16.92
CA GLU A 124 -4.36 -25.78 17.04
C GLU A 124 -5.52 -26.42 16.28
N GLY A 125 -5.25 -26.92 15.06
CA GLY A 125 -6.26 -27.63 14.27
C GLY A 125 -5.91 -27.72 12.77
N LYS A 126 -6.33 -28.77 12.10
CA LYS A 126 -5.94 -29.08 10.73
C LYS A 126 -7.07 -28.76 9.74
N GLY A 127 -6.87 -27.79 8.85
CA GLY A 127 -7.54 -27.69 7.56
C GLY A 127 -9.07 -27.49 7.56
N THR A 128 -9.66 -26.96 8.61
CA THR A 128 -11.10 -26.69 8.71
C THR A 128 -11.47 -25.35 8.07
N TRP A 129 -12.76 -25.16 7.77
CA TRP A 129 -13.32 -23.88 7.32
C TRP A 129 -12.96 -22.71 8.27
N GLU A 130 -12.85 -22.97 9.57
CA GLU A 130 -12.42 -22.01 10.58
C GLU A 130 -10.96 -21.54 10.40
N GLU A 131 -10.05 -22.44 9.97
CA GLU A 131 -8.64 -22.06 9.72
C GLU A 131 -8.50 -21.19 8.47
N GLN A 132 -9.30 -21.45 7.42
CA GLN A 132 -9.30 -20.61 6.22
C GLN A 132 -9.79 -19.20 6.54
N ASN A 133 -10.85 -19.06 7.33
CA ASN A 133 -11.35 -17.77 7.78
C ASN A 133 -10.35 -17.02 8.67
N LYS A 134 -9.65 -17.72 9.56
CA LYS A 134 -8.60 -17.14 10.41
C LYS A 134 -7.43 -16.64 9.57
N LYS A 135 -7.00 -17.41 8.57
CA LYS A 135 -5.94 -16.98 7.65
C LYS A 135 -6.33 -15.72 6.86
N GLN A 136 -7.56 -15.66 6.38
CA GLN A 136 -8.08 -14.49 5.67
C GLN A 136 -8.17 -13.28 6.61
N ASP A 137 -8.63 -13.44 7.86
CA ASP A 137 -8.66 -12.36 8.85
C ASP A 137 -7.24 -11.86 9.16
N GLN A 138 -6.27 -12.75 9.28
CA GLN A 138 -4.87 -12.38 9.49
C GLN A 138 -4.28 -11.61 8.31
N GLU A 139 -4.55 -12.01 7.06
CA GLU A 139 -4.13 -11.30 5.87
C GLU A 139 -4.72 -9.88 5.83
N LEU A 140 -6.01 -9.71 6.19
CA LEU A 140 -6.65 -8.41 6.29
C LEU A 140 -6.07 -7.54 7.41
N ARG A 141 -5.70 -8.11 8.56
CA ARG A 141 -5.04 -7.39 9.66
C ARG A 141 -3.65 -6.88 9.26
N ILE A 142 -2.87 -7.72 8.56
CA ILE A 142 -1.57 -7.30 8.02
C ILE A 142 -1.76 -6.18 7.01
N LEU A 143 -2.72 -6.34 6.08
CA LEU A 143 -3.04 -5.33 5.08
C LEU A 143 -3.44 -3.99 5.72
N GLU A 144 -4.27 -4.02 6.76
CA GLU A 144 -4.69 -2.83 7.51
C GLU A 144 -3.49 -2.14 8.19
N SER A 145 -2.64 -2.91 8.89
CA SER A 145 -1.41 -2.38 9.50
C SER A 145 -0.48 -1.73 8.46
N VAL A 146 -0.29 -2.38 7.32
CA VAL A 146 0.53 -1.84 6.22
C VAL A 146 -0.10 -0.59 5.62
N CYS A 147 -1.42 -0.59 5.40
CA CYS A 147 -2.13 0.56 4.85
C CYS A 147 -2.01 1.79 5.77
N VAL A 148 -2.20 1.61 7.08
CA VAL A 148 -2.00 2.68 8.07
C VAL A 148 -0.59 3.27 7.99
N GLN A 149 0.45 2.44 7.90
CA GLN A 149 1.83 2.90 7.73
C GLN A 149 2.04 3.65 6.41
N HIS A 150 1.42 3.17 5.32
CA HIS A 150 1.48 3.79 4.00
C HIS A 150 0.88 5.20 4.02
N GLU A 151 -0.31 5.35 4.61
CA GLU A 151 -0.97 6.65 4.70
C GLU A 151 -0.21 7.61 5.62
N ILE A 152 0.33 7.14 6.75
CA ILE A 152 1.18 7.98 7.63
C ILE A 152 2.47 8.42 6.92
N ASP A 153 3.06 7.57 6.08
CA ASP A 153 4.20 7.96 5.25
C ASP A 153 3.82 9.15 4.35
N HIS A 154 2.67 9.10 3.67
CA HIS A 154 2.19 10.23 2.85
C HIS A 154 2.07 11.52 3.62
N LEU A 155 1.61 11.47 4.89
CA LEU A 155 1.51 12.66 5.75
C LEU A 155 2.88 13.23 6.12
N ASN A 156 3.94 12.43 6.05
CA ASN A 156 5.32 12.83 6.25
C ASN A 156 6.06 13.17 4.95
N GLY A 157 5.35 13.22 3.81
CA GLY A 157 5.93 13.49 2.49
C GLY A 157 6.75 12.36 1.91
N ILE A 158 6.50 11.12 2.36
CA ILE A 158 7.21 9.92 1.93
C ILE A 158 6.24 9.06 1.11
N SER A 159 6.66 8.59 -0.06
CA SER A 159 5.90 7.62 -0.84
C SER A 159 6.47 6.20 -0.68
N CYS A 160 5.69 5.18 -1.04
CA CYS A 160 6.22 3.81 -1.08
C CYS A 160 7.36 3.67 -2.10
N ILE A 161 7.42 4.53 -3.11
CA ILE A 161 8.53 4.55 -4.09
C ILE A 161 9.83 4.95 -3.41
N ASP A 162 9.80 5.90 -2.46
CA ASP A 162 10.98 6.35 -1.71
C ASP A 162 11.49 5.26 -0.74
N LYS A 163 10.61 4.37 -0.30
CA LYS A 163 10.91 3.22 0.59
C LYS A 163 11.15 1.92 -0.15
N ALA A 164 11.15 1.94 -1.49
CA ALA A 164 11.35 0.76 -2.29
C ALA A 164 12.68 0.08 -1.96
N VAL A 165 12.62 -1.19 -1.56
CA VAL A 165 13.82 -2.01 -1.40
C VAL A 165 14.25 -2.54 -2.76
N ASP A 166 15.57 -2.52 -3.04
CA ASP A 166 16.08 -3.09 -4.27
C ASP A 166 15.90 -4.61 -4.27
N THR A 167 14.95 -5.07 -5.08
CA THR A 167 14.66 -6.51 -5.24
C THR A 167 15.39 -7.13 -6.41
N THR A 168 16.31 -6.41 -7.07
CA THR A 168 17.09 -6.92 -8.21
C THR A 168 17.87 -8.19 -7.83
N ILE A 169 18.30 -8.32 -6.59
CA ILE A 169 18.99 -9.51 -6.08
C ILE A 169 18.04 -10.72 -6.01
N ARG A 170 16.75 -10.53 -5.68
CA ARG A 170 15.75 -11.62 -5.65
C ARG A 170 15.26 -12.05 -7.02
N ARG A 171 15.34 -11.20 -8.05
CA ARG A 171 14.96 -11.54 -9.43
C ARG A 171 15.86 -12.63 -10.04
N THR A 172 17.10 -12.76 -9.57
CA THR A 172 18.08 -13.73 -10.11
C THR A 172 17.94 -15.14 -9.55
N GLU A 173 17.17 -15.33 -8.45
CA GLU A 173 17.06 -16.64 -7.77
C GLU A 173 15.90 -17.50 -8.26
N LYS A 174 14.81 -16.92 -8.80
CA LYS A 174 13.69 -17.71 -9.31
C LYS A 174 14.00 -18.22 -10.73
N LYS A 175 14.29 -19.51 -10.84
CA LYS A 175 14.40 -20.21 -12.15
C LYS A 175 12.99 -20.51 -12.68
N TRP A 176 12.56 -19.76 -13.67
CA TRP A 176 11.28 -19.98 -14.34
C TRP A 176 11.32 -21.23 -15.23
N GLY A 177 10.29 -22.05 -15.12
CA GLY A 177 10.10 -23.19 -16.02
C GLY A 177 9.79 -22.71 -17.45
N ARG A 178 10.31 -23.43 -18.46
CA ARG A 178 10.17 -23.06 -19.89
C ARG A 178 8.73 -22.75 -20.33
N ASN A 179 7.75 -23.46 -19.76
CA ASN A 179 6.32 -23.32 -20.08
C ASN A 179 5.53 -22.55 -18.99
N GLU A 180 6.17 -22.07 -17.95
CA GLU A 180 5.54 -21.28 -16.89
C GLU A 180 5.05 -19.95 -17.48
N ILE A 181 3.84 -19.52 -17.06
CA ILE A 181 3.29 -18.22 -17.46
C ILE A 181 3.92 -17.16 -16.57
N VAL A 182 4.44 -16.12 -17.19
CA VAL A 182 5.02 -14.96 -16.52
C VAL A 182 4.39 -13.70 -17.04
N GLY A 183 4.09 -12.76 -16.12
CA GLY A 183 3.75 -11.39 -16.46
C GLY A 183 5.04 -10.63 -16.79
N ILE A 184 5.03 -9.87 -17.86
CA ILE A 184 6.13 -8.98 -18.23
C ILE A 184 5.59 -7.59 -18.58
N THR A 185 6.38 -6.57 -18.32
CA THR A 185 6.06 -5.17 -18.64
C THR A 185 7.26 -4.44 -19.19
N ASP A 186 7.01 -3.42 -20.04
CA ASP A 186 8.00 -2.44 -20.48
C ASP A 186 7.75 -1.05 -19.84
N GLY A 187 6.90 -1.02 -18.79
CA GLY A 187 6.47 0.20 -18.12
C GLY A 187 5.26 0.89 -18.79
N LYS A 188 4.87 0.44 -20.01
CA LYS A 188 3.68 0.95 -20.75
C LYS A 188 2.68 -0.17 -21.02
N ASP A 189 3.19 -1.32 -21.44
CA ASP A 189 2.42 -2.50 -21.78
C ASP A 189 2.65 -3.62 -20.78
N TYR A 190 1.62 -4.47 -20.60
CA TYR A 190 1.69 -5.69 -19.81
C TYR A 190 1.30 -6.90 -20.64
N LYS A 191 2.00 -8.04 -20.48
CA LYS A 191 1.70 -9.29 -21.17
C LYS A 191 1.91 -10.49 -20.26
N GLU A 192 0.96 -11.43 -20.28
CA GLU A 192 1.13 -12.76 -19.70
C GLU A 192 1.48 -13.76 -20.79
N ILE A 193 2.69 -14.27 -20.77
CA ILE A 193 3.19 -15.20 -21.78
C ILE A 193 4.07 -16.29 -21.18
N LYS A 194 4.21 -17.41 -21.89
CA LYS A 194 5.12 -18.48 -21.46
C LYS A 194 6.56 -17.96 -21.37
N TYR A 195 7.29 -18.32 -20.31
CA TYR A 195 8.65 -17.83 -20.07
C TYR A 195 9.58 -18.00 -21.27
N LYS A 196 9.47 -19.10 -22.04
CA LYS A 196 10.23 -19.30 -23.28
C LYS A 196 10.03 -18.20 -24.33
N LYS A 197 8.85 -17.53 -24.32
CA LYS A 197 8.54 -16.40 -25.20
C LYS A 197 8.90 -15.05 -24.56
N ALA A 198 8.84 -14.99 -23.21
CA ALA A 198 9.26 -13.81 -22.46
C ALA A 198 10.77 -13.62 -22.48
N LYS A 199 11.54 -14.71 -22.40
CA LYS A 199 13.00 -14.67 -22.26
C LYS A 199 13.71 -13.78 -23.29
N PRO A 200 13.46 -13.86 -24.61
CA PRO A 200 14.09 -12.96 -25.58
C PRO A 200 13.75 -11.48 -25.37
N LEU A 201 12.53 -11.19 -24.88
CA LEU A 201 12.10 -9.83 -24.56
C LEU A 201 12.82 -9.29 -23.31
N LEU A 202 12.94 -10.14 -22.27
CA LEU A 202 13.68 -9.83 -21.05
C LEU A 202 15.18 -9.64 -21.33
N ASP A 203 15.78 -10.52 -22.17
CA ASP A 203 17.19 -10.45 -22.57
C ASP A 203 17.49 -9.15 -23.37
N SER A 204 16.47 -8.53 -23.99
CA SER A 204 16.62 -7.24 -24.69
C SER A 204 16.76 -6.04 -23.74
N GLY A 205 16.50 -6.22 -22.45
CA GLY A 205 16.52 -5.17 -21.43
C GLY A 205 15.38 -4.14 -21.54
N LYS A 206 14.47 -4.28 -22.50
CA LYS A 206 13.29 -3.40 -22.66
C LYS A 206 12.07 -3.86 -21.89
N TRP A 207 12.03 -5.13 -21.51
CA TRP A 207 10.96 -5.76 -20.77
C TRP A 207 11.51 -6.33 -19.47
N GLU A 208 10.71 -6.30 -18.44
CA GLU A 208 11.05 -6.89 -17.14
C GLU A 208 9.90 -7.77 -16.64
N ILE A 209 10.22 -8.72 -15.74
CA ILE A 209 9.20 -9.55 -15.13
C ILE A 209 8.33 -8.66 -14.22
N TYR A 210 7.01 -8.75 -14.45
CA TYR A 210 6.03 -8.11 -13.60
C TYR A 210 5.80 -8.98 -12.35
N ILE A 211 6.12 -8.46 -11.19
CA ILE A 211 5.95 -9.11 -9.88
C ILE A 211 4.77 -8.43 -9.14
N GLY A 212 3.73 -8.04 -9.85
CA GLY A 212 2.52 -7.44 -9.29
C GLY A 212 1.42 -8.48 -9.10
N GLY A 213 0.49 -8.21 -8.19
CA GLY A 213 -0.78 -8.96 -8.10
C GLY A 213 -1.61 -8.82 -9.39
N PRO A 214 -2.72 -9.57 -9.52
CA PRO A 214 -3.53 -9.53 -10.73
C PRO A 214 -3.94 -8.11 -11.08
N ILE A 215 -3.64 -7.70 -12.32
CA ILE A 215 -4.18 -6.48 -12.91
C ILE A 215 -5.65 -6.78 -13.15
N THR A 216 -6.53 -6.26 -12.28
CA THR A 216 -7.99 -6.29 -12.48
C THR A 216 -8.40 -5.09 -13.29
#